data_058e8b05f937efc340c0b36fb834d0cc
#
_entry.id   058e8b05f937efc340c0b36fb834d0cc
#
_cell.length_a   1.000
_cell.length_b   1.000
_cell.length_c   1.000
_cell.angle_alpha   90.00
_cell.angle_beta   90.00
_cell.angle_gamma   90.00
#
_symmetry.space_group_name_H-M   'P 1'
#
loop_
_entity.id
_entity.type
_entity.pdbx_description
1 polymer ?
#
loop_
_entity_poly.entity_id
_entity_poly.type
_entity_poly.pdbx_seq_one_letter_code
_entity_poly.pdbx_strand_id
1 'polypeptide(L)'
;MKKYELLLIDLDGTILDFNKSEEEAIKHCFLNYGIEPNKENIKLYSEINDLMWKALEKGEINQSDLKIARFSKFLEAIGRNEVDATAMGENFLTLLGEGKYLIDGALEFIKNLKKSHKIAYITNGISKVQRSRLFENPIADFADKVYISEDIGYSKPHPQMIYLALDEFNIDKSKALVIGDSETSDIQAGINAGVDSLHLNFKDYEPSKIASFTAFSYAEALNIICK
;
A
#
# COMPACT_ATOMS: atom_id res chain seq x y z
N MET A 1 19.55 -15.96 18.41
CA MET A 1 19.56 -15.91 16.91
C MET A 1 18.31 -15.13 16.51
N LYS A 2 18.41 -14.20 15.54
CA LYS A 2 17.24 -13.48 15.06
C LYS A 2 16.20 -14.44 14.52
N LYS A 3 14.94 -14.24 14.85
CA LYS A 3 13.84 -15.06 14.34
C LYS A 3 13.67 -14.86 12.83
N TYR A 4 13.70 -13.60 12.36
CA TYR A 4 13.48 -13.25 10.96
C TYR A 4 14.74 -12.75 10.27
N GLU A 5 14.91 -13.08 9.00
CA GLU A 5 16.03 -12.65 8.14
C GLU A 5 15.54 -11.71 7.03
N LEU A 6 14.28 -11.91 6.56
CA LEU A 6 13.64 -11.12 5.52
C LEU A 6 12.35 -10.48 6.04
N LEU A 7 12.22 -9.18 5.86
CA LEU A 7 11.01 -8.42 6.14
C LEU A 7 10.36 -8.01 4.82
N LEU A 8 9.12 -8.41 4.65
CA LEU A 8 8.27 -8.10 3.50
C LEU A 8 7.30 -7.01 3.94
N ILE A 9 7.59 -5.77 3.60
CA ILE A 9 6.93 -4.60 4.17
C ILE A 9 6.04 -3.96 3.11
N ASP A 10 4.77 -3.75 3.44
CA ASP A 10 3.87 -2.95 2.64
C ASP A 10 4.28 -1.46 2.67
N LEU A 11 3.82 -0.68 1.71
CA LEU A 11 4.13 0.74 1.58
C LEU A 11 2.98 1.63 2.07
N ASP A 12 1.80 1.50 1.48
CA ASP A 12 0.69 2.43 1.64
C ASP A 12 -0.12 2.18 2.92
N GLY A 13 -0.12 3.12 3.85
CA GLY A 13 -0.70 2.95 5.19
C GLY A 13 0.25 2.31 6.20
N THR A 14 1.36 1.77 5.72
CA THR A 14 2.38 1.10 6.54
C THR A 14 3.64 1.95 6.72
N ILE A 15 4.16 2.55 5.65
CA ILE A 15 5.36 3.41 5.63
C ILE A 15 5.04 4.76 4.99
N LEU A 16 4.29 4.74 3.86
CA LEU A 16 3.85 5.94 3.17
C LEU A 16 2.48 6.37 3.67
N ASP A 17 2.32 7.66 3.95
CA ASP A 17 1.03 8.25 4.28
C ASP A 17 0.19 8.39 3.00
N PHE A 18 -0.50 7.29 2.67
CA PHE A 18 -1.35 7.23 1.50
C PHE A 18 -2.52 8.22 1.60
N ASN A 19 -3.15 8.31 2.77
CA ASN A 19 -4.31 9.18 2.96
C ASN A 19 -3.98 10.63 2.63
N LYS A 20 -2.84 11.12 3.13
CA LYS A 20 -2.36 12.48 2.82
C LYS A 20 -2.02 12.64 1.35
N SER A 21 -1.34 11.65 0.75
CA SER A 21 -0.98 11.68 -0.67
C SER A 21 -2.22 11.69 -1.56
N GLU A 22 -3.21 10.87 -1.25
CA GLU A 22 -4.46 10.78 -1.99
C GLU A 22 -5.30 12.05 -1.84
N GLU A 23 -5.43 12.59 -0.63
CA GLU A 23 -6.18 13.82 -0.36
C GLU A 23 -5.63 15.01 -1.14
N GLU A 24 -4.31 15.19 -1.15
CA GLU A 24 -3.68 16.27 -1.92
C GLU A 24 -3.84 16.04 -3.43
N ALA A 25 -3.60 14.83 -3.90
CA ALA A 25 -3.74 14.50 -5.31
C ALA A 25 -5.17 14.70 -5.83
N ILE A 26 -6.18 14.29 -5.07
CA ILE A 26 -7.58 14.42 -5.50
C ILE A 26 -8.06 15.86 -5.49
N LYS A 27 -7.62 16.67 -4.51
CA LYS A 27 -7.93 18.11 -4.48
C LYS A 27 -7.40 18.81 -5.73
N HIS A 28 -6.14 18.58 -6.06
CA HIS A 28 -5.54 19.18 -7.26
C HIS A 28 -6.16 18.63 -8.54
N CYS A 29 -6.44 17.33 -8.60
CA CYS A 29 -7.14 16.73 -9.73
C CYS A 29 -8.52 17.36 -9.94
N PHE A 30 -9.32 17.52 -8.90
CA PHE A 30 -10.63 18.16 -9.00
C PHE A 30 -10.54 19.57 -9.56
N LEU A 31 -9.63 20.39 -9.06
CA LEU A 31 -9.41 21.76 -9.55
C LEU A 31 -9.05 21.78 -11.04
N ASN A 32 -8.21 20.85 -11.51
CA ASN A 32 -7.80 20.76 -12.92
C ASN A 32 -8.99 20.48 -13.86
N TYR A 33 -10.06 19.85 -13.34
CA TYR A 33 -11.28 19.54 -14.10
C TYR A 33 -12.48 20.40 -13.75
N GLY A 34 -12.26 21.53 -13.04
CA GLY A 34 -13.32 22.47 -12.66
C GLY A 34 -14.35 21.85 -11.70
N ILE A 35 -13.92 20.91 -10.86
CA ILE A 35 -14.71 20.30 -9.80
C ILE A 35 -14.26 20.91 -8.47
N GLU A 36 -15.20 21.34 -7.64
CA GLU A 36 -14.89 21.91 -6.35
C GLU A 36 -14.41 20.83 -5.38
N PRO A 37 -13.21 20.94 -4.76
CA PRO A 37 -12.69 19.96 -3.82
C PRO A 37 -13.29 20.15 -2.42
N ASN A 38 -14.62 20.23 -2.33
CA ASN A 38 -15.33 20.31 -1.07
C ASN A 38 -15.36 18.95 -0.35
N LYS A 39 -15.73 18.96 0.92
CA LYS A 39 -15.78 17.77 1.76
C LYS A 39 -16.67 16.66 1.21
N GLU A 40 -17.78 17.03 0.56
CA GLU A 40 -18.75 16.09 0.01
C GLU A 40 -18.14 15.34 -1.18
N ASN A 41 -17.53 16.06 -2.13
CA ASN A 41 -16.91 15.48 -3.31
C ASN A 41 -15.70 14.60 -2.95
N ILE A 42 -14.85 15.05 -2.02
CA ILE A 42 -13.71 14.27 -1.54
C ILE A 42 -14.19 12.98 -0.87
N LYS A 43 -15.17 13.07 0.02
CA LYS A 43 -15.74 11.91 0.71
C LYS A 43 -16.37 10.92 -0.27
N LEU A 44 -17.16 11.40 -1.21
CA LEU A 44 -17.81 10.56 -2.23
C LEU A 44 -16.77 9.82 -3.08
N TYR A 45 -15.71 10.53 -3.52
CA TYR A 45 -14.62 9.89 -4.24
C TYR A 45 -13.93 8.81 -3.40
N SER A 46 -13.61 9.11 -2.15
CA SER A 46 -12.95 8.15 -1.24
C SER A 46 -13.79 6.88 -1.05
N GLU A 47 -15.08 7.02 -0.82
CA GLU A 47 -16.01 5.88 -0.69
C GLU A 47 -16.05 5.03 -1.97
N ILE A 48 -16.10 5.65 -3.14
CA ILE A 48 -16.06 4.94 -4.43
C ILE A 48 -14.71 4.24 -4.63
N ASN A 49 -13.60 4.93 -4.33
CA ASN A 49 -12.26 4.38 -4.45
C ASN A 49 -12.07 3.15 -3.56
N ASP A 50 -12.49 3.21 -2.30
CA ASP A 50 -12.45 2.09 -1.36
C ASP A 50 -13.24 0.86 -1.87
N LEU A 51 -14.43 1.10 -2.45
CA LEU A 51 -15.22 0.03 -3.05
C LEU A 51 -14.50 -0.62 -4.24
N MET A 52 -13.82 0.17 -5.07
CA MET A 52 -13.08 -0.34 -6.22
C MET A 52 -11.84 -1.15 -5.80
N TRP A 53 -11.11 -0.72 -4.77
CA TRP A 53 -10.00 -1.48 -4.23
C TRP A 53 -10.45 -2.82 -3.62
N LYS A 54 -11.57 -2.84 -2.89
CA LYS A 54 -12.17 -4.08 -2.36
C LYS A 54 -12.61 -5.03 -3.48
N ALA A 55 -13.13 -4.50 -4.58
CA ALA A 55 -13.49 -5.31 -5.75
C ALA A 55 -12.23 -5.92 -6.43
N LEU A 56 -11.12 -5.17 -6.49
CA LEU A 56 -9.84 -5.67 -6.97
C LEU A 56 -9.30 -6.81 -6.09
N GLU A 57 -9.30 -6.65 -4.76
CA GLU A 57 -8.87 -7.69 -3.81
C GLU A 57 -9.67 -9.00 -3.95
N LYS A 58 -10.96 -8.88 -4.29
CA LYS A 58 -11.83 -10.04 -4.56
C LYS A 58 -11.67 -10.64 -5.97
N GLY A 59 -10.88 -9.97 -6.84
CA GLY A 59 -10.74 -10.39 -8.24
C GLY A 59 -11.94 -10.09 -9.13
N GLU A 60 -12.87 -9.24 -8.69
CA GLU A 60 -14.06 -8.83 -9.44
C GLU A 60 -13.73 -7.86 -10.58
N ILE A 61 -12.65 -7.10 -10.45
CA ILE A 61 -12.10 -6.17 -11.44
C ILE A 61 -10.59 -6.33 -11.51
N ASN A 62 -9.97 -5.85 -12.59
CA ASN A 62 -8.52 -5.76 -12.72
C ASN A 62 -8.03 -4.34 -12.46
N GLN A 63 -6.70 -4.16 -12.34
CA GLN A 63 -6.10 -2.84 -12.08
C GLN A 63 -6.35 -1.81 -13.18
N SER A 64 -6.45 -2.23 -14.46
CA SER A 64 -6.73 -1.33 -15.56
C SER A 64 -8.13 -0.75 -15.44
N ASP A 65 -9.11 -1.60 -15.11
CA ASP A 65 -10.49 -1.17 -14.89
C ASP A 65 -10.62 -0.25 -13.68
N LEU A 66 -9.93 -0.56 -12.58
CA LEU A 66 -9.93 0.27 -11.37
C LEU A 66 -9.52 1.71 -11.66
N LYS A 67 -8.46 1.91 -12.47
CA LYS A 67 -7.94 3.25 -12.77
C LYS A 67 -8.99 4.18 -13.37
N ILE A 68 -9.89 3.65 -14.19
CA ILE A 68 -10.91 4.41 -14.92
C ILE A 68 -12.26 4.38 -14.20
N ALA A 69 -12.69 3.21 -13.75
CA ALA A 69 -14.03 2.97 -13.21
C ALA A 69 -14.33 3.86 -11.99
N ARG A 70 -13.36 4.11 -11.11
CA ARG A 70 -13.56 4.99 -9.95
C ARG A 70 -13.91 6.41 -10.36
N PHE A 71 -13.26 6.96 -11.40
CA PHE A 71 -13.59 8.30 -11.91
C PHE A 71 -14.88 8.33 -12.71
N SER A 72 -15.14 7.30 -13.53
CA SER A 72 -16.44 7.19 -14.22
C SER A 72 -17.61 7.19 -13.24
N LYS A 73 -17.54 6.37 -12.19
CA LYS A 73 -18.59 6.33 -11.15
C LYS A 73 -18.71 7.64 -10.38
N PHE A 74 -17.58 8.27 -10.04
CA PHE A 74 -17.59 9.55 -9.37
C PHE A 74 -18.23 10.65 -10.23
N LEU A 75 -17.82 10.78 -11.49
CA LEU A 75 -18.33 11.77 -12.43
C LEU A 75 -19.82 11.58 -12.71
N GLU A 76 -20.27 10.32 -12.86
CA GLU A 76 -21.69 9.98 -12.98
C GLU A 76 -22.47 10.44 -11.74
N ALA A 77 -21.96 10.16 -10.54
CA ALA A 77 -22.63 10.51 -9.29
C ALA A 77 -22.77 12.02 -9.06
N ILE A 78 -21.83 12.83 -9.56
CA ILE A 78 -21.91 14.31 -9.48
C ILE A 78 -22.50 14.96 -10.74
N GLY A 79 -22.96 14.17 -11.72
CA GLY A 79 -23.59 14.67 -12.95
C GLY A 79 -22.64 15.37 -13.93
N ARG A 80 -21.33 15.01 -13.93
CA ARG A 80 -20.27 15.59 -14.78
C ARG A 80 -19.83 14.63 -15.89
N ASN A 81 -20.78 14.05 -16.61
CA ASN A 81 -20.54 13.04 -17.64
C ASN A 81 -19.77 13.57 -18.88
N GLU A 82 -19.63 14.87 -19.03
CA GLU A 82 -18.83 15.50 -20.08
C GLU A 82 -17.32 15.43 -19.83
N VAL A 83 -16.90 15.12 -18.60
CA VAL A 83 -15.49 15.01 -18.24
C VAL A 83 -14.95 13.63 -18.64
N ASP A 84 -13.81 13.61 -19.31
CA ASP A 84 -13.14 12.35 -19.67
C ASP A 84 -12.54 11.68 -18.42
N ALA A 85 -13.16 10.60 -17.97
CA ALA A 85 -12.74 9.82 -16.80
C ALA A 85 -11.34 9.21 -16.95
N THR A 86 -10.94 8.87 -18.19
CA THR A 86 -9.60 8.32 -18.46
C THR A 86 -8.54 9.39 -18.27
N ALA A 87 -8.72 10.55 -18.88
CA ALA A 87 -7.79 11.67 -18.73
C ALA A 87 -7.71 12.15 -17.28
N MET A 88 -8.84 12.20 -16.57
CA MET A 88 -8.90 12.54 -15.14
C MET A 88 -8.15 11.51 -14.30
N GLY A 89 -8.30 10.21 -14.59
CA GLY A 89 -7.59 9.13 -13.93
C GLY A 89 -6.06 9.22 -14.12
N GLU A 90 -5.60 9.51 -15.32
CA GLU A 90 -4.16 9.69 -15.61
C GLU A 90 -3.58 10.92 -14.90
N ASN A 91 -4.31 12.03 -14.87
CA ASN A 91 -3.92 13.23 -14.13
C ASN A 91 -3.80 12.94 -12.64
N PHE A 92 -4.81 12.28 -12.06
CA PHE A 92 -4.76 11.86 -10.65
C PHE A 92 -3.55 10.97 -10.35
N LEU A 93 -3.25 9.96 -11.17
CA LEU A 93 -2.09 9.09 -10.96
C LEU A 93 -0.76 9.85 -11.02
N THR A 94 -0.67 10.86 -11.86
CA THR A 94 0.51 11.73 -11.93
C THR A 94 0.67 12.51 -10.62
N LEU A 95 -0.40 13.16 -10.16
CA LEU A 95 -0.42 13.92 -8.90
C LEU A 95 -0.16 13.01 -7.68
N LEU A 96 -0.76 11.83 -7.66
CA LEU A 96 -0.54 10.85 -6.58
C LEU A 96 0.93 10.39 -6.52
N GLY A 97 1.59 10.26 -7.68
CA GLY A 97 3.01 9.94 -7.77
C GLY A 97 3.95 11.01 -7.19
N GLU A 98 3.48 12.25 -7.02
CA GLU A 98 4.22 13.33 -6.37
C GLU A 98 4.15 13.26 -4.83
N GLY A 99 3.18 12.53 -4.28
CA GLY A 99 2.92 12.40 -2.85
C GLY A 99 3.92 11.48 -2.14
N LYS A 100 5.08 12.01 -1.72
CA LYS A 100 6.18 11.28 -1.06
C LYS A 100 6.12 11.34 0.47
N TYR A 101 4.94 11.51 1.05
CA TYR A 101 4.76 11.66 2.50
C TYR A 101 5.03 10.34 3.23
N LEU A 102 5.79 10.42 4.32
CA LEU A 102 6.01 9.30 5.23
C LEU A 102 5.09 9.42 6.44
N ILE A 103 4.68 8.28 6.99
CA ILE A 103 4.07 8.22 8.31
C ILE A 103 5.14 8.62 9.35
N ASP A 104 4.75 9.37 10.37
CA ASP A 104 5.65 9.84 11.40
C ASP A 104 6.41 8.68 12.06
N GLY A 105 7.73 8.75 12.04
CA GLY A 105 8.60 7.70 12.57
C GLY A 105 8.97 6.58 11.59
N ALA A 106 8.35 6.49 10.41
CA ALA A 106 8.58 5.43 9.44
C ALA A 106 10.05 5.34 8.99
N LEU A 107 10.69 6.47 8.73
CA LEU A 107 12.09 6.48 8.30
C LEU A 107 13.03 5.88 9.36
N GLU A 108 12.85 6.26 10.64
CA GLU A 108 13.63 5.68 11.73
C GLU A 108 13.34 4.20 11.96
N PHE A 109 12.09 3.79 11.79
CA PHE A 109 11.69 2.39 11.85
C PHE A 109 12.45 1.56 10.81
N ILE A 110 12.41 1.96 9.53
CA ILE A 110 13.10 1.27 8.43
C ILE A 110 14.62 1.26 8.64
N LYS A 111 15.23 2.39 9.05
CA LYS A 111 16.66 2.46 9.37
C LYS A 111 17.07 1.46 10.45
N ASN A 112 16.26 1.30 11.48
CA ASN A 112 16.54 0.35 12.55
C ASN A 112 16.44 -1.09 12.07
N LEU A 113 15.43 -1.43 11.29
CA LEU A 113 15.26 -2.77 10.71
C LEU A 113 16.42 -3.14 9.77
N LYS A 114 16.83 -2.19 8.91
CA LYS A 114 17.91 -2.43 7.93
C LYS A 114 19.26 -2.78 8.54
N LYS A 115 19.51 -2.36 9.79
CA LYS A 115 20.78 -2.72 10.50
C LYS A 115 21.01 -4.23 10.58
N SER A 116 19.94 -5.00 10.47
CA SER A 116 20.01 -6.42 10.79
C SER A 116 19.13 -7.33 9.94
N HIS A 117 18.31 -6.81 9.04
CA HIS A 117 17.40 -7.59 8.22
C HIS A 117 17.54 -7.20 6.74
N LYS A 118 17.25 -8.13 5.86
CA LYS A 118 16.93 -7.83 4.46
C LYS A 118 15.51 -7.26 4.41
N ILE A 119 15.29 -6.27 3.57
CA ILE A 119 14.00 -5.59 3.42
C ILE A 119 13.56 -5.65 1.96
N ALA A 120 12.36 -6.16 1.73
CA ALA A 120 11.69 -6.03 0.45
C ALA A 120 10.35 -5.33 0.63
N TYR A 121 10.06 -4.35 -0.22
CA TYR A 121 8.73 -3.76 -0.27
C TYR A 121 7.81 -4.59 -1.16
N ILE A 122 6.57 -4.81 -0.70
CA ILE A 122 5.53 -5.55 -1.43
C ILE A 122 4.26 -4.70 -1.47
N THR A 123 3.84 -4.23 -2.64
CA THR A 123 2.71 -3.29 -2.75
C THR A 123 1.70 -3.65 -3.83
N ASN A 124 0.42 -3.42 -3.56
CA ASN A 124 -0.67 -3.52 -4.54
C ASN A 124 -0.82 -2.24 -5.39
N GLY A 125 0.05 -1.26 -5.18
CA GLY A 125 0.00 0.01 -5.89
C GLY A 125 0.26 -0.10 -7.40
N ILE A 126 -0.03 0.99 -8.08
CA ILE A 126 0.21 1.15 -9.52
C ILE A 126 1.71 1.42 -9.74
N SER A 127 2.33 0.69 -10.67
CA SER A 127 3.79 0.71 -10.87
C SER A 127 4.35 2.12 -11.11
N LYS A 128 3.76 2.88 -12.02
CA LYS A 128 4.14 4.26 -12.29
C LYS A 128 4.10 5.14 -11.04
N VAL A 129 3.06 5.00 -10.22
CA VAL A 129 2.88 5.75 -8.97
C VAL A 129 3.91 5.36 -7.94
N GLN A 130 4.06 4.06 -7.66
CA GLN A 130 4.99 3.60 -6.63
C GLN A 130 6.45 3.89 -6.97
N ARG A 131 6.83 3.75 -8.24
CA ARG A 131 8.17 4.14 -8.71
C ARG A 131 8.42 5.63 -8.54
N SER A 132 7.45 6.49 -8.87
CA SER A 132 7.55 7.93 -8.68
C SER A 132 7.66 8.31 -7.19
N ARG A 133 6.86 7.70 -6.33
CA ARG A 133 6.87 7.96 -4.88
C ARG A 133 8.14 7.47 -4.19
N LEU A 134 8.77 6.41 -4.71
CA LEU A 134 10.06 5.92 -4.20
C LEU A 134 11.24 6.70 -4.78
N PHE A 135 11.11 7.31 -5.96
CA PHE A 135 12.19 8.10 -6.56
C PHE A 135 12.54 9.28 -5.65
N GLU A 136 13.82 9.39 -5.28
CA GLU A 136 14.34 10.38 -4.31
C GLU A 136 13.66 10.36 -2.92
N ASN A 137 12.97 9.28 -2.58
CA ASN A 137 12.43 9.10 -1.24
C ASN A 137 13.47 8.37 -0.38
N PRO A 138 13.80 8.88 0.82
CA PRO A 138 14.86 8.29 1.65
C PRO A 138 14.62 6.82 2.05
N ILE A 139 13.38 6.32 1.99
CA ILE A 139 13.11 4.90 2.28
C ILE A 139 13.54 3.95 1.16
N ALA A 140 13.70 4.46 -0.07
CA ALA A 140 14.07 3.61 -1.21
C ALA A 140 15.44 2.95 -1.05
N ASP A 141 16.40 3.65 -0.45
CA ASP A 141 17.77 3.18 -0.23
C ASP A 141 17.85 2.00 0.78
N PHE A 142 16.79 1.79 1.55
CA PHE A 142 16.75 0.71 2.54
C PHE A 142 16.13 -0.58 2.01
N ALA A 143 15.48 -0.56 0.85
CA ALA A 143 14.93 -1.76 0.24
C ALA A 143 16.02 -2.50 -0.56
N ASP A 144 16.14 -3.78 -0.33
CA ASP A 144 16.96 -4.65 -1.19
C ASP A 144 16.21 -4.97 -2.49
N LYS A 145 14.85 -4.96 -2.44
CA LYS A 145 13.97 -5.19 -3.59
C LYS A 145 12.61 -4.53 -3.39
N VAL A 146 11.93 -4.26 -4.50
CA VAL A 146 10.54 -3.78 -4.53
C VAL A 146 9.72 -4.68 -5.45
N TYR A 147 8.63 -5.24 -4.93
CA TYR A 147 7.67 -6.05 -5.68
C TYR A 147 6.36 -5.28 -5.79
N ILE A 148 5.96 -4.97 -7.01
CA ILE A 148 4.74 -4.23 -7.33
C ILE A 148 3.77 -5.17 -8.04
N SER A 149 2.54 -5.26 -7.56
CA SER A 149 1.55 -6.20 -8.07
C SER A 149 1.28 -6.05 -9.57
N GLU A 150 1.26 -4.82 -10.08
CA GLU A 150 1.05 -4.55 -11.51
C GLU A 150 2.18 -5.13 -12.39
N ASP A 151 3.41 -5.13 -11.91
CA ASP A 151 4.55 -5.70 -12.65
C ASP A 151 4.55 -7.24 -12.62
N ILE A 152 3.97 -7.82 -11.56
CA ILE A 152 3.97 -9.26 -11.30
C ILE A 152 2.72 -9.94 -11.83
N GLY A 153 1.61 -9.19 -11.96
CA GLY A 153 0.30 -9.72 -12.37
C GLY A 153 -0.52 -10.36 -11.24
N TYR A 154 -0.07 -10.26 -9.99
CA TYR A 154 -0.78 -10.78 -8.81
C TYR A 154 -0.78 -9.75 -7.68
N SER A 155 -1.96 -9.45 -7.15
CA SER A 155 -2.15 -8.54 -6.02
C SER A 155 -2.34 -9.31 -4.72
N LYS A 156 -1.84 -8.80 -3.59
CA LYS A 156 -2.21 -9.28 -2.25
C LYS A 156 -3.76 -9.24 -2.11
N PRO A 157 -4.40 -10.26 -1.56
CA PRO A 157 -3.86 -11.32 -0.72
C PRO A 157 -3.30 -12.55 -1.45
N HIS A 158 -3.14 -12.53 -2.78
CA HIS A 158 -2.48 -13.63 -3.49
C HIS A 158 -1.01 -13.73 -3.04
N PRO A 159 -0.49 -14.93 -2.70
CA PRO A 159 0.83 -15.07 -2.06
C PRO A 159 2.02 -14.92 -3.02
N GLN A 160 1.79 -14.69 -4.32
CA GLN A 160 2.83 -14.76 -5.35
C GLN A 160 4.00 -13.80 -5.11
N MET A 161 3.76 -12.56 -4.66
CA MET A 161 4.84 -11.62 -4.36
C MET A 161 5.74 -12.13 -3.23
N ILE A 162 5.14 -12.80 -2.23
CA ILE A 162 5.88 -13.38 -1.10
C ILE A 162 6.72 -14.55 -1.58
N TYR A 163 6.17 -15.45 -2.41
CA TYR A 163 6.91 -16.58 -2.97
C TYR A 163 8.09 -16.13 -3.82
N LEU A 164 7.91 -15.14 -4.68
CA LEU A 164 8.98 -14.54 -5.48
C LEU A 164 10.10 -13.98 -4.59
N ALA A 165 9.74 -13.30 -3.51
CA ALA A 165 10.72 -12.76 -2.59
C ALA A 165 11.48 -13.88 -1.84
N LEU A 166 10.79 -14.89 -1.32
CA LEU A 166 11.41 -16.02 -0.64
C LEU A 166 12.42 -16.75 -1.55
N ASP A 167 12.04 -16.98 -2.81
CA ASP A 167 12.90 -17.63 -3.81
C ASP A 167 14.10 -16.75 -4.17
N GLU A 168 13.90 -15.48 -4.51
CA GLU A 168 14.97 -14.56 -4.92
C GLU A 168 16.00 -14.32 -3.79
N PHE A 169 15.55 -14.23 -2.54
CA PHE A 169 16.42 -14.08 -1.39
C PHE A 169 16.99 -15.39 -0.86
N ASN A 170 16.50 -16.53 -1.36
CA ASN A 170 16.82 -17.88 -0.89
C ASN A 170 16.63 -18.01 0.64
N ILE A 171 15.46 -17.62 1.13
CA ILE A 171 15.10 -17.60 2.56
C ILE A 171 13.88 -18.49 2.79
N ASP A 172 13.99 -19.36 3.82
CA ASP A 172 12.86 -20.19 4.25
C ASP A 172 11.75 -19.33 4.81
N LYS A 173 10.49 -19.72 4.53
CA LYS A 173 9.29 -18.98 4.97
C LYS A 173 9.21 -18.76 6.49
N SER A 174 9.77 -19.66 7.29
CA SER A 174 9.83 -19.51 8.76
C SER A 174 10.77 -18.39 9.22
N LYS A 175 11.58 -17.85 8.32
CA LYS A 175 12.55 -16.77 8.54
C LYS A 175 12.12 -15.45 7.89
N ALA A 176 10.91 -15.39 7.33
CA ALA A 176 10.32 -14.20 6.75
C ALA A 176 9.16 -13.69 7.61
N LEU A 177 8.91 -12.38 7.55
CA LEU A 177 7.79 -11.73 8.22
C LEU A 177 7.15 -10.75 7.25
N VAL A 178 5.84 -10.85 7.06
CA VAL A 178 5.04 -9.84 6.37
C VAL A 178 4.63 -8.75 7.35
N ILE A 179 4.76 -7.49 6.97
CA ILE A 179 4.40 -6.33 7.80
C ILE A 179 3.50 -5.42 6.97
N GLY A 180 2.30 -5.13 7.46
CA GLY A 180 1.36 -4.26 6.77
C GLY A 180 0.21 -3.80 7.66
N ASP A 181 -0.62 -2.87 7.16
CA ASP A 181 -1.75 -2.30 7.89
C ASP A 181 -3.11 -2.90 7.49
N SER A 182 -3.17 -3.69 6.41
CA SER A 182 -4.41 -4.29 5.91
C SER A 182 -4.54 -5.76 6.30
N GLU A 183 -5.58 -6.10 7.08
CA GLU A 183 -5.89 -7.50 7.40
C GLU A 183 -6.29 -8.31 6.17
N THR A 184 -7.07 -7.70 5.25
CA THR A 184 -7.60 -8.39 4.06
C THR A 184 -6.57 -8.55 2.94
N SER A 185 -5.55 -7.72 2.93
CA SER A 185 -4.49 -7.71 1.91
C SER A 185 -3.20 -8.32 2.45
N ASP A 186 -2.51 -7.63 3.38
CA ASP A 186 -1.17 -7.99 3.83
C ASP A 186 -1.16 -9.23 4.71
N ILE A 187 -1.98 -9.19 5.76
CA ILE A 187 -2.04 -10.28 6.75
C ILE A 187 -2.55 -11.55 6.09
N GLN A 188 -3.59 -11.41 5.27
CA GLN A 188 -4.12 -12.55 4.53
C GLN A 188 -3.11 -13.09 3.50
N ALA A 189 -2.29 -12.25 2.86
CA ALA A 189 -1.21 -12.72 1.99
C ALA A 189 -0.16 -13.54 2.75
N GLY A 190 0.22 -13.09 3.96
CA GLY A 190 1.10 -13.85 4.85
C GLY A 190 0.53 -15.22 5.20
N ILE A 191 -0.74 -15.28 5.60
CA ILE A 191 -1.46 -16.53 5.89
C ILE A 191 -1.46 -17.45 4.68
N ASN A 192 -1.81 -16.94 3.50
CA ASN A 192 -1.87 -17.70 2.25
C ASN A 192 -0.50 -18.23 1.81
N ALA A 193 0.59 -17.52 2.16
CA ALA A 193 1.95 -17.97 1.92
C ALA A 193 2.51 -18.92 3.00
N GLY A 194 1.85 -19.01 4.16
CA GLY A 194 2.34 -19.71 5.34
C GLY A 194 3.55 -19.02 5.98
N VAL A 195 3.57 -17.70 5.96
CA VAL A 195 4.59 -16.80 6.55
C VAL A 195 3.97 -16.04 7.72
N ASP A 196 4.73 -15.86 8.80
CA ASP A 196 4.31 -15.03 9.93
C ASP A 196 3.98 -13.60 9.47
N SER A 197 3.00 -12.97 10.11
CA SER A 197 2.58 -11.61 9.79
C SER A 197 2.49 -10.71 11.02
N LEU A 198 2.81 -9.43 10.84
CA LEU A 198 2.68 -8.37 11.82
C LEU A 198 1.74 -7.30 11.28
N HIS A 199 0.60 -7.15 11.93
CA HIS A 199 -0.37 -6.10 11.65
C HIS A 199 0.05 -4.80 12.34
N LEU A 200 0.35 -3.76 11.56
CA LEU A 200 0.60 -2.40 12.06
C LEU A 200 -0.72 -1.64 12.10
N ASN A 201 -1.35 -1.59 13.27
CA ASN A 201 -2.64 -0.95 13.44
C ASN A 201 -2.51 0.38 14.18
N PHE A 202 -2.31 1.46 13.43
CA PHE A 202 -2.21 2.81 13.99
C PHE A 202 -3.55 3.47 14.31
N LYS A 203 -4.67 2.87 13.89
CA LYS A 203 -6.01 3.48 13.96
C LYS A 203 -6.85 2.96 15.12
N ASP A 204 -6.86 1.64 15.27
CA ASP A 204 -7.67 0.95 16.25
C ASP A 204 -6.75 0.23 17.22
N TYR A 205 -6.99 0.34 18.52
CA TYR A 205 -6.16 -0.31 19.54
C TYR A 205 -6.60 -1.75 19.83
N GLU A 206 -7.28 -2.40 18.88
CA GLU A 206 -7.67 -3.79 19.00
C GLU A 206 -6.67 -4.70 18.26
N PRO A 207 -6.19 -5.77 18.90
CA PRO A 207 -5.28 -6.71 18.26
C PRO A 207 -5.99 -7.50 17.15
N SER A 208 -5.29 -7.73 16.06
CA SER A 208 -5.76 -8.61 14.97
C SER A 208 -6.02 -10.02 15.51
N LYS A 209 -7.10 -10.63 15.03
CA LYS A 209 -7.45 -12.03 15.37
C LYS A 209 -6.77 -13.05 14.45
N ILE A 210 -6.18 -12.61 13.34
CA ILE A 210 -5.61 -13.48 12.31
C ILE A 210 -4.11 -13.30 12.11
N ALA A 211 -3.55 -12.14 12.45
CA ALA A 211 -2.12 -11.90 12.35
C ALA A 211 -1.35 -12.67 13.43
N SER A 212 -0.11 -13.06 13.12
CA SER A 212 0.81 -13.67 14.11
C SER A 212 1.13 -12.69 15.25
N PHE A 213 1.21 -11.39 14.92
CA PHE A 213 1.49 -10.29 15.84
C PHE A 213 0.68 -9.06 15.47
N THR A 214 0.39 -8.22 16.47
CA THR A 214 -0.13 -6.86 16.26
C THR A 214 0.77 -5.87 16.98
N ALA A 215 1.01 -4.72 16.36
CA ALA A 215 1.69 -3.58 16.97
C ALA A 215 0.90 -2.30 16.68
N PHE A 216 0.80 -1.43 17.66
CA PHE A 216 0.09 -0.14 17.56
C PHE A 216 1.05 1.04 17.37
N SER A 217 2.34 0.75 17.27
CA SER A 217 3.40 1.72 17.01
C SER A 217 4.62 1.04 16.39
N TYR A 218 5.47 1.83 15.72
CA TYR A 218 6.77 1.32 15.26
C TYR A 218 7.68 0.85 16.40
N ALA A 219 7.59 1.45 17.58
CA ALA A 219 8.36 1.03 18.74
C ALA A 219 7.95 -0.38 19.22
N GLU A 220 6.66 -0.69 19.24
CA GLU A 220 6.16 -2.03 19.54
C GLU A 220 6.57 -3.03 18.46
N ALA A 221 6.44 -2.65 17.19
CA ALA A 221 6.88 -3.49 16.08
C ALA A 221 8.37 -3.85 16.17
N LEU A 222 9.25 -2.87 16.45
CA LEU A 222 10.67 -3.12 16.68
C LEU A 222 10.91 -4.09 17.84
N ASN A 223 10.17 -3.96 18.94
CA ASN A 223 10.27 -4.88 20.07
C ASN A 223 9.87 -6.32 19.73
N ILE A 224 8.93 -6.51 18.81
CA ILE A 224 8.50 -7.84 18.33
C ILE A 224 9.54 -8.43 17.38
N ILE A 225 10.04 -7.64 16.42
CA ILE A 225 10.91 -8.11 15.34
C ILE A 225 12.34 -8.38 15.82
N CYS A 226 12.86 -7.55 16.75
CA CYS A 226 14.27 -7.58 17.16
C CYS A 226 14.54 -8.44 18.42
N LYS A 227 13.50 -9.09 18.97
CA LYS A 227 13.66 -10.09 20.05
C LYS A 227 14.10 -11.43 19.46
#